data_2b8ab89f00628f3c717341f88c4af7ba
#
_entry.id   2b8ab89f00628f3c717341f88c4af7ba
#
_cell.length_a   1.000
_cell.length_b   1.000
_cell.length_c   1.000
_cell.angle_alpha   90.00
_cell.angle_beta   90.00
_cell.angle_gamma   90.00
#
_symmetry.space_group_name_H-M   'P 1'
#
loop_
_entity.id
_entity.type
_entity.pdbx_description
1 polymer ?
#
loop_
_entity_poly.entity_id
_entity_poly.type
_entity_poly.pdbx_seq_one_letter_code
_entity_poly.pdbx_strand_id
1 'polypeptide(L)'
;MAATEGAGMAARDDDAAPGEPRRRPGRRRDEAKDDAILQATRDLLTERGYDAMTMDAVAERAGAGKSTVYRRWPSKVQLTVDSLLCVKQPTIDQVPDEGSLRADLLGLATMAHRFKNDELMSGLLTAIRENDEVASVFHEQFVAGRVRLMRAVLERARERGETSPDADLDMLAAVGPAMIHYRKVVGHLPVDAAFAERLVDSVLLPLATGRLAAAPDLALVAGAR
;
A
#
# COMPACT_ATOMS: atom_id res chain seq x y z
N MET A 1 39.56 -16.79 -75.54
CA MET A 1 39.19 -18.17 -75.11
C MET A 1 38.90 -18.22 -73.64
N ALA A 2 37.69 -18.64 -73.35
CA ALA A 2 37.19 -19.38 -72.16
C ALA A 2 37.45 -18.72 -70.79
N ALA A 3 36.43 -18.21 -70.11
CA ALA A 3 35.40 -18.90 -69.31
C ALA A 3 35.98 -19.45 -67.99
N THR A 4 35.49 -19.01 -66.86
CA THR A 4 34.59 -19.82 -66.05
C THR A 4 34.26 -19.08 -64.72
N GLU A 5 33.00 -19.03 -64.45
CA GLU A 5 32.22 -18.83 -63.28
C GLU A 5 32.80 -19.39 -61.96
N GLY A 6 32.44 -18.72 -60.87
CA GLY A 6 32.57 -19.19 -59.50
C GLY A 6 31.69 -18.41 -58.55
N ALA A 7 30.46 -18.84 -58.43
CA ALA A 7 29.48 -18.30 -57.47
C ALA A 7 29.89 -18.65 -56.02
N GLY A 8 30.03 -17.63 -55.18
CA GLY A 8 30.18 -17.76 -53.72
C GLY A 8 28.93 -17.33 -53.00
N MET A 9 28.28 -18.29 -52.43
CA MET A 9 26.99 -18.24 -51.68
C MET A 9 27.21 -17.55 -50.35
N ALA A 10 26.54 -16.42 -50.15
CA ALA A 10 26.50 -15.69 -48.90
C ALA A 10 25.62 -16.43 -47.87
N ALA A 11 26.23 -16.82 -46.79
CA ALA A 11 25.52 -17.31 -45.60
C ALA A 11 24.79 -16.13 -44.93
N ARG A 12 23.50 -16.31 -44.73
CA ARG A 12 22.67 -15.43 -43.89
C ARG A 12 22.72 -15.99 -42.48
N ASP A 13 23.42 -15.33 -41.57
CA ASP A 13 23.24 -15.48 -40.12
C ASP A 13 22.17 -14.48 -39.68
N ASP A 14 20.96 -14.99 -39.56
CA ASP A 14 19.82 -14.29 -39.00
C ASP A 14 19.50 -14.97 -37.66
N ASP A 15 20.27 -14.61 -36.63
CA ASP A 15 20.00 -15.02 -35.24
C ASP A 15 19.96 -13.79 -34.34
N ALA A 16 18.87 -13.02 -34.49
CA ALA A 16 18.56 -11.92 -33.60
C ALA A 16 17.68 -12.45 -32.47
N ALA A 17 18.29 -12.63 -31.30
CA ALA A 17 17.59 -12.89 -30.05
C ALA A 17 16.48 -11.83 -29.81
N PRO A 18 15.31 -12.21 -29.24
CA PRO A 18 14.21 -11.28 -28.96
C PRO A 18 14.65 -10.27 -27.88
N GLY A 19 14.87 -9.04 -28.31
CA GLY A 19 15.24 -7.92 -27.44
C GLY A 19 14.16 -7.63 -26.41
N GLU A 20 14.58 -7.45 -25.16
CA GLU A 20 13.75 -6.96 -24.07
C GLU A 20 12.97 -5.71 -24.50
N PRO A 21 11.70 -5.53 -24.05
CA PRO A 21 10.91 -4.37 -24.43
C PRO A 21 11.56 -3.09 -23.89
N ARG A 22 12.15 -2.30 -24.78
CA ARG A 22 12.71 -0.97 -24.47
C ARG A 22 11.61 -0.10 -23.87
N ARG A 23 11.68 0.14 -22.54
CA ARG A 23 10.80 1.08 -21.83
C ARG A 23 10.94 2.45 -22.47
N ARG A 24 9.83 2.99 -22.99
CA ARG A 24 9.77 4.27 -23.71
C ARG A 24 10.29 5.42 -22.83
N PRO A 25 11.16 6.31 -23.32
CA PRO A 25 11.76 7.41 -22.54
C PRO A 25 10.75 8.39 -21.91
N GLY A 26 9.55 8.52 -22.46
CA GLY A 26 8.47 9.37 -21.95
C GLY A 26 7.95 8.95 -20.59
N ARG A 27 7.84 7.65 -20.32
CA ARG A 27 7.25 7.11 -19.08
C ARG A 27 8.12 7.39 -17.83
N ARG A 28 9.46 7.28 -17.94
CA ARG A 28 10.39 7.61 -16.83
C ARG A 28 10.40 9.09 -16.49
N ARG A 29 10.26 9.97 -17.51
CA ARG A 29 10.24 11.42 -17.32
C ARG A 29 8.94 11.90 -16.69
N ASP A 30 7.85 11.18 -16.90
CA ASP A 30 6.55 11.42 -16.29
C ASP A 30 6.54 10.97 -14.83
N GLU A 31 7.10 9.82 -14.49
CA GLU A 31 7.22 9.32 -13.12
C GLU A 31 8.08 10.27 -12.25
N ALA A 32 9.22 10.75 -12.74
CA ALA A 32 10.07 11.69 -12.00
C ALA A 32 9.38 13.05 -11.72
N LYS A 33 8.51 13.49 -12.63
CA LYS A 33 7.72 14.70 -12.41
C LYS A 33 6.62 14.49 -11.37
N ASP A 34 6.01 13.32 -11.35
CA ASP A 34 5.01 12.96 -10.35
C ASP A 34 5.64 12.92 -8.95
N ASP A 35 6.79 12.29 -8.83
CA ASP A 35 7.55 12.24 -7.57
C ASP A 35 7.90 13.65 -7.07
N ALA A 36 8.33 14.55 -7.96
CA ALA A 36 8.63 15.94 -7.60
C ALA A 36 7.39 16.71 -7.12
N ILE A 37 6.23 16.52 -7.77
CA ILE A 37 4.97 17.14 -7.36
C ILE A 37 4.51 16.60 -6.01
N LEU A 38 4.55 15.29 -5.82
CA LEU A 38 4.19 14.65 -4.56
C LEU A 38 5.12 15.08 -3.41
N GLN A 39 6.44 15.21 -3.67
CA GLN A 39 7.38 15.71 -2.68
C GLN A 39 7.11 17.17 -2.32
N ALA A 40 6.92 18.05 -3.31
CA ALA A 40 6.57 19.46 -3.08
C ALA A 40 5.27 19.61 -2.26
N THR A 41 4.31 18.71 -2.48
CA THR A 41 3.06 18.66 -1.71
C THR A 41 3.34 18.33 -0.24
N ARG A 42 4.16 17.31 0.03
CA ARG A 42 4.54 16.94 1.41
C ARG A 42 5.24 18.07 2.14
N ASP A 43 6.19 18.72 1.47
CA ASP A 43 6.94 19.83 2.06
C ASP A 43 6.01 20.98 2.42
N LEU A 44 5.09 21.34 1.53
CA LEU A 44 4.11 22.42 1.78
C LEU A 44 3.09 22.04 2.86
N LEU A 45 2.66 20.79 2.94
CA LEU A 45 1.80 20.32 4.02
C LEU A 45 2.48 20.41 5.38
N THR A 46 3.77 20.08 5.45
CA THR A 46 4.56 20.18 6.70
C THR A 46 4.80 21.63 7.09
N GLU A 47 5.11 22.51 6.12
CA GLU A 47 5.43 23.92 6.38
C GLU A 47 4.21 24.78 6.70
N ARG A 48 3.07 24.54 6.04
CA ARG A 48 1.92 25.46 6.01
C ARG A 48 0.61 24.84 6.46
N GLY A 49 0.57 23.53 6.56
CA GLY A 49 -0.66 22.78 6.78
C GLY A 49 -1.53 22.65 5.53
N TYR A 50 -2.60 21.87 5.65
CA TYR A 50 -3.51 21.60 4.55
C TYR A 50 -4.18 22.86 4.03
N ASP A 51 -4.77 23.70 4.89
CA ASP A 51 -5.59 24.84 4.46
C ASP A 51 -4.81 25.88 3.67
N ALA A 52 -3.59 26.22 4.10
CA ALA A 52 -2.75 27.22 3.45
C ALA A 52 -1.99 26.71 2.22
N MET A 53 -1.94 25.38 2.00
CA MET A 53 -1.37 24.81 0.78
C MET A 53 -2.32 25.03 -0.40
N THR A 54 -1.75 25.43 -1.56
CA THR A 54 -2.51 25.56 -2.81
C THR A 54 -1.89 24.73 -3.92
N MET A 55 -2.70 24.29 -4.89
CA MET A 55 -2.24 23.57 -6.08
C MET A 55 -1.20 24.36 -6.88
N ASP A 56 -1.35 25.69 -6.91
CA ASP A 56 -0.44 26.60 -7.59
C ASP A 56 0.93 26.67 -6.90
N ALA A 57 0.95 26.73 -5.57
CA ALA A 57 2.19 26.70 -4.79
C ALA A 57 2.92 25.36 -4.94
N VAL A 58 2.20 24.25 -5.08
CA VAL A 58 2.78 22.95 -5.37
C VAL A 58 3.41 22.95 -6.76
N ALA A 59 2.69 23.44 -7.77
CA ALA A 59 3.20 23.50 -9.14
C ALA A 59 4.49 24.32 -9.23
N GLU A 60 4.51 25.47 -8.57
CA GLU A 60 5.69 26.37 -8.51
C GLU A 60 6.88 25.66 -7.83
N ARG A 61 6.69 25.06 -6.66
CA ARG A 61 7.74 24.37 -5.92
C ARG A 61 8.30 23.17 -6.66
N ALA A 62 7.43 22.41 -7.34
CA ALA A 62 7.83 21.25 -8.14
C ALA A 62 8.46 21.59 -9.47
N GLY A 63 8.51 22.86 -9.87
CA GLY A 63 8.92 23.26 -11.22
C GLY A 63 8.02 22.66 -12.32
N ALA A 64 6.75 22.44 -12.01
CA ALA A 64 5.78 21.85 -12.91
C ALA A 64 4.79 22.89 -13.43
N GLY A 65 4.32 22.73 -14.67
CA GLY A 65 3.24 23.56 -15.18
C GLY A 65 1.92 23.27 -14.43
N LYS A 66 1.13 24.30 -14.09
CA LYS A 66 -0.18 24.17 -13.43
C LYS A 66 -1.08 23.16 -14.15
N SER A 67 -1.16 23.23 -15.48
CA SER A 67 -1.93 22.29 -16.29
C SER A 67 -1.48 20.83 -16.14
N THR A 68 -0.21 20.60 -15.86
CA THR A 68 0.32 19.25 -15.61
C THR A 68 -0.17 18.73 -14.27
N VAL A 69 -0.16 19.57 -13.23
CA VAL A 69 -0.65 19.20 -11.89
C VAL A 69 -2.14 18.90 -11.94
N TYR A 70 -2.96 19.83 -12.46
CA TYR A 70 -4.42 19.67 -12.51
C TYR A 70 -4.90 18.50 -13.39
N ARG A 71 -4.15 18.16 -14.45
CA ARG A 71 -4.49 17.00 -15.30
C ARG A 71 -4.31 15.67 -14.54
N ARG A 72 -3.36 15.59 -13.58
CA ARG A 72 -3.02 14.37 -12.83
C ARG A 72 -3.79 14.27 -11.54
N TRP A 73 -3.94 15.39 -10.88
CA TRP A 73 -4.68 15.52 -9.63
C TRP A 73 -5.79 16.57 -9.80
N PRO A 74 -7.04 16.14 -9.99
CA PRO A 74 -8.15 17.05 -10.22
C PRO A 74 -8.46 17.95 -9.04
N SER A 75 -8.10 17.52 -7.82
CA SER A 75 -8.36 18.26 -6.59
C SER A 75 -7.14 18.29 -5.66
N LYS A 76 -7.10 19.29 -4.79
CA LYS A 76 -6.13 19.40 -3.70
C LYS A 76 -6.19 18.21 -2.75
N VAL A 77 -7.40 17.69 -2.49
CA VAL A 77 -7.63 16.50 -1.67
C VAL A 77 -6.92 15.29 -2.28
N GLN A 78 -7.17 15.01 -3.57
CA GLN A 78 -6.55 13.89 -4.25
C GLN A 78 -5.03 13.99 -4.25
N LEU A 79 -4.48 15.16 -4.55
CA LEU A 79 -3.04 15.41 -4.52
C LEU A 79 -2.46 15.19 -3.11
N THR A 80 -3.15 15.68 -2.09
CA THR A 80 -2.75 15.50 -0.69
C THR A 80 -2.70 14.03 -0.31
N VAL A 81 -3.79 13.31 -0.54
CA VAL A 81 -3.88 11.89 -0.20
C VAL A 81 -2.82 11.08 -0.95
N ASP A 82 -2.66 11.29 -2.26
CA ASP A 82 -1.65 10.58 -3.04
C ASP A 82 -0.22 10.91 -2.58
N SER A 83 0.05 12.16 -2.20
CA SER A 83 1.36 12.57 -1.69
C SER A 83 1.73 11.86 -0.38
N LEU A 84 0.75 11.59 0.45
CA LEU A 84 0.92 10.93 1.74
C LEU A 84 0.97 9.40 1.60
N LEU A 85 0.26 8.86 0.62
CA LEU A 85 0.27 7.43 0.34
C LEU A 85 1.56 6.96 -0.33
N CYS A 86 2.27 7.81 -1.04
CA CYS A 86 3.59 7.67 -1.71
C CYS A 86 4.02 6.29 -2.23
N VAL A 87 3.20 5.29 -2.08
CA VAL A 87 3.45 3.92 -2.50
C VAL A 87 2.20 3.47 -3.25
N LYS A 88 2.37 3.03 -4.48
CA LYS A 88 1.31 2.31 -5.18
C LYS A 88 0.73 1.29 -4.22
N GLN A 89 -0.56 1.43 -3.92
CA GLN A 89 -1.26 0.41 -3.13
C GLN A 89 -1.03 -0.94 -3.82
N PRO A 90 -0.65 -1.99 -3.09
CA PRO A 90 -0.55 -3.30 -3.67
C PRO A 90 -1.92 -3.70 -4.23
N THR A 91 -1.90 -4.35 -5.38
CA THR A 91 -3.08 -4.93 -6.01
C THR A 91 -3.34 -6.35 -5.49
N ILE A 92 -4.51 -6.90 -5.72
CA ILE A 92 -4.88 -8.24 -5.23
C ILE A 92 -3.93 -9.33 -5.75
N ASP A 93 -3.47 -9.20 -6.98
CA ASP A 93 -2.48 -10.10 -7.61
C ASP A 93 -1.08 -10.06 -6.95
N GLN A 94 -0.81 -9.05 -6.13
CA GLN A 94 0.43 -8.93 -5.35
C GLN A 94 0.28 -9.42 -3.90
N VAL A 95 -0.91 -9.88 -3.54
CA VAL A 95 -1.14 -10.45 -2.20
C VAL A 95 -0.35 -11.75 -2.05
N PRO A 96 0.45 -11.89 -0.99
CA PRO A 96 1.22 -13.10 -0.75
C PRO A 96 0.36 -14.35 -0.75
N ASP A 97 0.84 -15.42 -1.37
CA ASP A 97 0.25 -16.76 -1.35
C ASP A 97 1.34 -17.77 -0.99
N GLU A 98 1.66 -17.81 0.29
CA GLU A 98 2.74 -18.59 0.87
C GLU A 98 2.25 -19.97 1.36
N GLY A 99 1.01 -20.34 1.00
CA GLY A 99 0.42 -21.65 1.28
C GLY A 99 -0.14 -21.83 2.69
N SER A 100 -0.11 -20.81 3.55
CA SER A 100 -0.77 -20.85 4.86
C SER A 100 -1.25 -19.47 5.30
N LEU A 101 -2.36 -19.41 6.05
CA LEU A 101 -2.92 -18.16 6.57
C LEU A 101 -1.87 -17.35 7.35
N ARG A 102 -1.07 -18.03 8.18
CA ARG A 102 -0.03 -17.36 8.97
C ARG A 102 1.03 -16.69 8.07
N ALA A 103 1.54 -17.41 7.09
CA ALA A 103 2.57 -16.89 6.20
C ALA A 103 2.04 -15.76 5.31
N ASP A 104 0.82 -15.89 4.79
CA ASP A 104 0.14 -14.87 4.00
C ASP A 104 -0.06 -13.58 4.81
N LEU A 105 -0.50 -13.68 6.07
CA LEU A 105 -0.68 -12.52 6.96
C LEU A 105 0.65 -11.82 7.28
N LEU A 106 1.72 -12.56 7.53
CA LEU A 106 3.05 -12.00 7.76
C LEU A 106 3.60 -11.33 6.50
N GLY A 107 3.39 -11.93 5.34
CA GLY A 107 3.73 -11.34 4.05
C GLY A 107 3.01 -10.01 3.83
N LEU A 108 1.71 -9.95 4.12
CA LEU A 108 0.91 -8.73 4.02
C LEU A 108 1.39 -7.64 5.01
N ALA A 109 1.75 -8.02 6.25
CA ALA A 109 2.30 -7.10 7.24
C ALA A 109 3.66 -6.52 6.78
N THR A 110 4.51 -7.32 6.13
CA THR A 110 5.78 -6.88 5.56
C THR A 110 5.56 -5.85 4.44
N MET A 111 4.54 -6.03 3.60
CA MET A 111 4.16 -5.04 2.59
C MET A 111 3.71 -3.72 3.25
N ALA A 112 2.97 -3.79 4.35
CA ALA A 112 2.51 -2.61 5.08
C ALA A 112 3.65 -1.82 5.75
N HIS A 113 4.77 -2.48 6.10
CA HIS A 113 5.93 -1.85 6.75
C HIS A 113 6.68 -0.83 5.88
N ARG A 114 6.51 -0.87 4.57
CA ARG A 114 7.15 0.07 3.63
C ARG A 114 6.68 1.53 3.76
N PHE A 115 5.64 1.80 4.56
CA PHE A 115 5.13 3.15 4.82
C PHE A 115 5.88 3.80 5.99
N LYS A 116 6.97 4.50 5.70
CA LYS A 116 7.92 5.06 6.68
C LYS A 116 7.74 6.56 6.95
N ASN A 117 6.57 7.15 7.00
CA ASN A 117 6.47 8.60 7.21
C ASN A 117 5.50 8.97 8.34
N ASP A 118 5.99 8.89 9.59
CA ASP A 118 5.18 9.16 10.78
C ASP A 118 4.80 10.66 10.94
N GLU A 119 5.69 11.59 10.54
CA GLU A 119 5.42 13.04 10.60
C GLU A 119 4.32 13.48 9.62
N LEU A 120 4.36 12.94 8.40
CA LEU A 120 3.33 13.21 7.40
C LEU A 120 1.96 12.65 7.80
N MET A 121 1.93 11.52 8.50
CA MET A 121 0.69 10.94 8.99
C MET A 121 0.02 11.85 10.03
N SER A 122 0.78 12.53 10.88
CA SER A 122 0.24 13.48 11.84
C SER A 122 -0.48 14.67 11.16
N GLY A 123 0.12 15.25 10.13
CA GLY A 123 -0.51 16.31 9.33
C GLY A 123 -1.78 15.86 8.60
N LEU A 124 -1.78 14.63 8.10
CA LEU A 124 -2.95 14.02 7.45
C LEU A 124 -4.11 13.84 8.43
N LEU A 125 -3.84 13.40 9.66
CA LEU A 125 -4.90 13.20 10.67
C LEU A 125 -5.61 14.50 11.03
N THR A 126 -4.87 15.61 11.08
CA THR A 126 -5.48 16.92 11.25
C THR A 126 -6.38 17.25 10.06
N ALA A 127 -5.90 17.07 8.84
CA ALA A 127 -6.69 17.31 7.64
C ALA A 127 -7.94 16.38 7.54
N ILE A 128 -7.82 15.11 7.91
CA ILE A 128 -8.95 14.15 7.97
C ILE A 128 -10.01 14.62 8.99
N ARG A 129 -9.59 15.09 10.14
CA ARG A 129 -10.52 15.55 11.18
C ARG A 129 -11.25 16.83 10.81
N GLU A 130 -10.65 17.68 10.01
CA GLU A 130 -11.14 19.01 9.65
C GLU A 130 -11.85 19.05 8.29
N ASN A 131 -11.73 17.98 7.48
CA ASN A 131 -12.26 17.96 6.12
C ASN A 131 -12.80 16.58 5.74
N ASP A 132 -14.14 16.49 5.63
CA ASP A 132 -14.85 15.24 5.29
C ASP A 132 -14.47 14.69 3.91
N GLU A 133 -14.13 15.54 2.94
CA GLU A 133 -13.68 15.10 1.63
C GLU A 133 -12.31 14.40 1.71
N VAL A 134 -11.38 14.95 2.50
CA VAL A 134 -10.08 14.30 2.78
C VAL A 134 -10.29 12.97 3.48
N ALA A 135 -11.19 12.94 4.47
CA ALA A 135 -11.53 11.70 5.18
C ALA A 135 -12.09 10.63 4.24
N SER A 136 -13.02 11.00 3.36
CA SER A 136 -13.64 10.08 2.39
C SER A 136 -12.61 9.51 1.41
N VAL A 137 -11.81 10.37 0.77
CA VAL A 137 -10.79 9.95 -0.20
C VAL A 137 -9.72 9.09 0.48
N PHE A 138 -9.28 9.45 1.69
CA PHE A 138 -8.34 8.64 2.46
C PHE A 138 -8.94 7.27 2.82
N HIS A 139 -10.19 7.24 3.25
CA HIS A 139 -10.88 5.98 3.55
C HIS A 139 -10.94 5.08 2.33
N GLU A 140 -11.41 5.58 1.20
CA GLU A 140 -11.57 4.79 -0.03
C GLU A 140 -10.23 4.26 -0.57
N GLN A 141 -9.21 5.11 -0.60
CA GLN A 141 -7.94 4.77 -1.23
C GLN A 141 -7.00 4.02 -0.31
N PHE A 142 -7.00 4.35 0.97
CA PHE A 142 -6.04 3.79 1.91
C PHE A 142 -6.63 2.69 2.80
N VAL A 143 -7.73 2.98 3.48
CA VAL A 143 -8.31 2.04 4.46
C VAL A 143 -8.99 0.88 3.73
N ALA A 144 -9.92 1.19 2.83
CA ALA A 144 -10.69 0.18 2.11
C ALA A 144 -9.79 -0.72 1.23
N GLY A 145 -8.72 -0.16 0.64
CA GLY A 145 -7.73 -0.94 -0.09
C GLY A 145 -7.07 -2.02 0.76
N ARG A 146 -6.64 -1.68 1.97
CA ARG A 146 -6.01 -2.63 2.90
C ARG A 146 -6.96 -3.67 3.44
N VAL A 147 -8.20 -3.25 3.74
CA VAL A 147 -9.25 -4.18 4.15
C VAL A 147 -9.53 -5.19 3.03
N ARG A 148 -9.61 -4.76 1.77
CA ARG A 148 -9.78 -5.68 0.62
C ARG A 148 -8.63 -6.69 0.48
N LEU A 149 -7.38 -6.25 0.65
CA LEU A 149 -6.22 -7.16 0.59
C LEU A 149 -6.25 -8.19 1.72
N MET A 150 -6.54 -7.75 2.95
CA MET A 150 -6.70 -8.63 4.11
C MET A 150 -7.83 -9.62 3.89
N ARG A 151 -8.95 -9.16 3.35
CA ARG A 151 -10.09 -10.01 3.02
C ARG A 151 -9.74 -11.09 2.01
N ALA A 152 -8.99 -10.76 0.95
CA ALA A 152 -8.54 -11.72 -0.06
C ALA A 152 -7.66 -12.83 0.55
N VAL A 153 -6.77 -12.49 1.49
CA VAL A 153 -5.99 -13.47 2.26
C VAL A 153 -6.89 -14.41 3.06
N LEU A 154 -7.85 -13.84 3.77
CA LEU A 154 -8.78 -14.61 4.62
C LEU A 154 -9.70 -15.51 3.79
N GLU A 155 -10.16 -15.06 2.63
CA GLU A 155 -11.00 -15.86 1.72
C GLU A 155 -10.23 -17.06 1.17
N ARG A 156 -8.98 -16.88 0.71
CA ARG A 156 -8.12 -18.00 0.31
C ARG A 156 -7.89 -19.01 1.45
N ALA A 157 -7.64 -18.49 2.65
CA ALA A 157 -7.50 -19.35 3.82
C ALA A 157 -8.78 -20.12 4.13
N ARG A 158 -9.96 -19.53 3.91
CA ARG A 158 -11.26 -20.20 4.02
C ARG A 158 -11.39 -21.33 2.99
N GLU A 159 -11.00 -21.08 1.74
CA GLU A 159 -11.00 -22.09 0.68
C GLU A 159 -10.07 -23.27 0.99
N ARG A 160 -8.94 -23.01 1.68
CA ARG A 160 -8.02 -24.05 2.17
C ARG A 160 -8.49 -24.73 3.46
N GLY A 161 -9.62 -24.29 4.04
CA GLY A 161 -10.15 -24.85 5.31
C GLY A 161 -9.38 -24.43 6.56
N GLU A 162 -8.60 -23.35 6.48
CA GLU A 162 -7.79 -22.85 7.60
C GLU A 162 -8.56 -21.91 8.54
N THR A 163 -9.74 -21.43 8.16
CA THR A 163 -10.57 -20.56 9.00
C THR A 163 -11.76 -21.33 9.59
N SER A 164 -12.25 -20.86 10.74
CA SER A 164 -13.54 -21.32 11.27
C SER A 164 -14.67 -20.99 10.28
N PRO A 165 -15.63 -21.88 10.05
CA PRO A 165 -16.83 -21.57 9.26
C PRO A 165 -17.59 -20.34 9.76
N ASP A 166 -17.60 -20.11 11.07
CA ASP A 166 -18.31 -19.03 11.75
C ASP A 166 -17.47 -17.73 11.83
N ALA A 167 -16.25 -17.71 11.28
CA ALA A 167 -15.40 -16.52 11.32
C ALA A 167 -15.99 -15.37 10.48
N ASP A 168 -16.19 -14.22 11.12
CA ASP A 168 -16.58 -12.99 10.43
C ASP A 168 -15.35 -12.38 9.70
N LEU A 169 -15.23 -12.71 8.41
CA LEU A 169 -14.09 -12.25 7.61
C LEU A 169 -14.09 -10.74 7.39
N ASP A 170 -15.23 -10.06 7.42
CA ASP A 170 -15.31 -8.62 7.28
C ASP A 170 -14.74 -7.91 8.51
N MET A 171 -15.14 -8.37 9.69
CA MET A 171 -14.59 -7.88 10.95
C MET A 171 -13.08 -8.16 11.04
N LEU A 172 -12.66 -9.38 10.73
CA LEU A 172 -11.24 -9.78 10.76
C LEU A 172 -10.38 -8.97 9.79
N ALA A 173 -10.92 -8.69 8.60
CA ALA A 173 -10.21 -7.89 7.60
C ALA A 173 -9.92 -6.45 8.07
N ALA A 174 -10.73 -5.92 8.98
CA ALA A 174 -10.54 -4.59 9.56
C ALA A 174 -9.56 -4.58 10.74
N VAL A 175 -9.44 -5.67 11.50
CA VAL A 175 -8.64 -5.71 12.74
C VAL A 175 -7.16 -5.42 12.49
N GLY A 176 -6.53 -6.08 11.51
CA GLY A 176 -5.12 -5.89 11.21
C GLY A 176 -4.77 -4.43 10.86
N PRO A 177 -5.42 -3.83 9.86
CA PRO A 177 -5.24 -2.42 9.52
C PRO A 177 -5.50 -1.46 10.69
N ALA A 178 -6.55 -1.72 11.49
CA ALA A 178 -6.89 -0.90 12.65
C ALA A 178 -5.81 -0.93 13.74
N MET A 179 -5.27 -2.10 14.06
CA MET A 179 -4.20 -2.26 15.03
C MET A 179 -2.88 -1.60 14.58
N ILE A 180 -2.55 -1.72 13.30
CA ILE A 180 -1.40 -1.05 12.70
C ILE A 180 -1.58 0.48 12.77
N HIS A 181 -2.78 0.96 12.43
CA HIS A 181 -3.11 2.38 12.51
C HIS A 181 -2.98 2.91 13.94
N TYR A 182 -3.63 2.24 14.90
CA TYR A 182 -3.55 2.62 16.32
C TYR A 182 -2.10 2.69 16.80
N ARG A 183 -1.30 1.66 16.51
CA ARG A 183 0.09 1.59 16.95
C ARG A 183 0.94 2.73 16.39
N LYS A 184 0.79 3.04 15.08
CA LYS A 184 1.56 4.10 14.43
C LYS A 184 1.10 5.49 14.83
N VAL A 185 -0.20 5.70 14.80
CA VAL A 185 -0.79 7.04 14.84
C VAL A 185 -1.07 7.48 16.27
N VAL A 186 -1.65 6.60 17.09
CA VAL A 186 -2.00 6.93 18.48
C VAL A 186 -0.83 6.59 19.42
N GLY A 187 -0.21 5.45 19.21
CA GLY A 187 0.87 4.97 20.06
C GLY A 187 2.25 5.53 19.72
N HIS A 188 2.42 6.16 18.54
CA HIS A 188 3.71 6.61 18.01
C HIS A 188 4.82 5.53 18.09
N LEU A 189 4.43 4.27 17.90
CA LEU A 189 5.31 3.11 18.01
C LEU A 189 5.59 2.49 16.63
N PRO A 190 6.79 1.96 16.41
CA PRO A 190 7.14 1.33 15.15
C PRO A 190 6.31 0.04 14.94
N VAL A 191 5.91 -0.21 13.70
CA VAL A 191 5.36 -1.49 13.26
C VAL A 191 6.53 -2.33 12.75
N ASP A 192 7.16 -3.08 13.65
CA ASP A 192 8.26 -3.97 13.36
C ASP A 192 7.80 -5.42 13.15
N ALA A 193 8.73 -6.30 12.78
CA ALA A 193 8.44 -7.72 12.58
C ALA A 193 7.89 -8.38 13.84
N ALA A 194 8.46 -8.04 15.01
CA ALA A 194 8.01 -8.60 16.28
C ALA A 194 6.57 -8.21 16.64
N PHE A 195 6.16 -6.99 16.30
CA PHE A 195 4.76 -6.59 16.44
C PHE A 195 3.86 -7.33 15.44
N ALA A 196 4.30 -7.44 14.17
CA ALA A 196 3.55 -8.16 13.15
C ALA A 196 3.31 -9.63 13.55
N GLU A 197 4.34 -10.32 14.01
CA GLU A 197 4.23 -11.69 14.51
C GLU A 197 3.26 -11.79 15.68
N ARG A 198 3.36 -10.93 16.70
CA ARG A 198 2.42 -10.92 17.83
C ARG A 198 1.00 -10.63 17.39
N LEU A 199 0.77 -9.68 16.48
CA LEU A 199 -0.56 -9.38 15.96
C LEU A 199 -1.16 -10.58 15.23
N VAL A 200 -0.37 -11.25 14.40
CA VAL A 200 -0.79 -12.44 13.68
C VAL A 200 -1.07 -13.59 14.66
N ASP A 201 -0.09 -13.94 15.49
CA ASP A 201 -0.16 -15.15 16.31
C ASP A 201 -1.10 -15.02 17.53
N SER A 202 -1.21 -13.83 18.11
CA SER A 202 -2.02 -13.63 19.33
C SER A 202 -3.43 -13.07 19.07
N VAL A 203 -3.69 -12.52 17.86
CA VAL A 203 -4.98 -11.90 17.57
C VAL A 203 -5.63 -12.49 16.31
N LEU A 204 -4.95 -12.34 15.15
CA LEU A 204 -5.60 -12.66 13.88
C LEU A 204 -5.83 -14.17 13.69
N LEU A 205 -4.82 -15.00 13.97
CA LEU A 205 -4.97 -16.45 13.84
C LEU A 205 -5.99 -17.05 14.82
N PRO A 206 -5.95 -16.75 16.13
CA PRO A 206 -6.96 -17.24 17.05
C PRO A 206 -8.38 -16.86 16.65
N LEU A 207 -8.59 -15.61 16.25
CA LEU A 207 -9.90 -15.14 15.79
C LEU A 207 -10.35 -15.84 14.49
N ALA A 208 -9.45 -15.96 13.52
CA ALA A 208 -9.75 -16.58 12.23
C ALA A 208 -10.04 -18.08 12.35
N THR A 209 -9.32 -18.79 13.23
CA THR A 209 -9.44 -20.26 13.39
C THR A 209 -10.47 -20.68 14.44
N GLY A 210 -11.08 -19.73 15.16
CA GLY A 210 -11.98 -20.02 16.30
C GLY A 210 -11.24 -20.61 17.52
N ARG A 211 -9.90 -20.57 17.54
CA ARG A 211 -9.07 -21.08 18.65
C ARG A 211 -8.78 -19.97 19.66
N LEU A 212 -9.79 -19.26 20.08
CA LEU A 212 -9.64 -18.34 21.21
C LEU A 212 -9.23 -19.17 22.42
N ALA A 213 -8.13 -18.79 23.09
CA ALA A 213 -7.85 -19.34 24.41
C ALA A 213 -9.10 -19.17 25.26
N ALA A 214 -9.52 -20.23 25.94
CA ALA A 214 -10.67 -20.15 26.84
C ALA A 214 -10.51 -18.91 27.70
N ALA A 215 -11.50 -18.04 27.70
CA ALA A 215 -11.48 -16.84 28.53
C ALA A 215 -11.12 -17.29 29.96
N PRO A 216 -10.14 -16.68 30.62
CA PRO A 216 -9.90 -16.98 32.02
C PRO A 216 -11.24 -16.81 32.75
N ASP A 217 -11.58 -17.80 33.57
CA ASP A 217 -12.84 -17.81 34.29
C ASP A 217 -12.99 -16.49 35.07
N LEU A 218 -13.78 -15.58 34.55
CA LEU A 218 -14.04 -14.27 35.17
C LEU A 218 -14.64 -14.35 36.57
N ALA A 219 -15.05 -15.55 37.00
CA ALA A 219 -15.53 -15.80 38.36
C ALA A 219 -14.45 -15.52 39.44
N LEU A 220 -13.17 -15.58 39.08
CA LEU A 220 -12.05 -15.32 40.01
C LEU A 220 -11.82 -13.82 40.30
N VAL A 221 -12.36 -12.90 39.51
CA VAL A 221 -12.16 -11.45 39.71
C VAL A 221 -13.26 -10.82 40.57
N ALA A 222 -14.38 -11.50 40.74
CA ALA A 222 -15.51 -11.02 41.56
C ALA A 222 -15.37 -11.28 43.07
N GLY A 223 -14.32 -11.99 43.49
CA GLY A 223 -14.17 -12.44 44.89
C GLY A 223 -13.19 -11.66 45.76
N ALA A 224 -12.59 -10.58 45.26
CA ALA A 224 -11.69 -9.72 46.05
C ALA A 224 -12.38 -8.39 46.36
N ARG A 225 -13.21 -8.38 47.40
CA ARG A 225 -13.58 -7.19 48.16
C ARG A 225 -13.05 -7.32 49.57
#